data_2c7c7d9b08981058eb2b108f6762371f
#
_entry.id   2c7c7d9b08981058eb2b108f6762371f
#
_cell.length_a   1.000
_cell.length_b   1.000
_cell.length_c   1.000
_cell.angle_alpha   90.00
_cell.angle_beta   90.00
_cell.angle_gamma   90.00
#
_symmetry.space_group_name_H-M   'P 1'
#
loop_
_entity.id
_entity.type
_entity.pdbx_description
1 polymer ?
#
loop_
_entity_poly.entity_id
_entity_poly.type
_entity_poly.pdbx_seq_one_letter_code
_entity_poly.pdbx_strand_id
1 'polypeptide(L)'
;MRGLFPVALVLVAVAAPHVVDAQVYPERIAVKIKRVEAYQRRGERAEQTERKTVQLSGITSLDVGNVSGDITVTRGSGSDATIEVIKTARAGSDQAAREMLQSVEVVSSTRSGRGDIHVQYPNDSVWRHRNVNVSVTFNVTAPAGVRLSAKSVSGSIKVSDIKGELSVETVSGNVRVASAGRLATAKSISGNVEVVDTQVDGALEASSVSGNVILHRLNARRLDLGSVSGDVRLLDIQSDRVDAQSISGTIEFSGALARNGRYDLKSHSGEIRVTVAAGGGFELNATSFSGEVRSELPITTHGVEGDRGRRRRTLSGTYGDGSAVLDLTTFSGSIVITKK
;
A
#
# COMPACT_ATOMS: atom_id res chain seq x y z
N MET A 1 42.38 -20.29 4.09
CA MET A 1 41.96 -21.65 4.42
C MET A 1 40.47 -21.75 4.16
N ARG A 2 40.12 -22.55 3.19
CA ARG A 2 38.77 -22.75 2.67
C ARG A 2 38.05 -23.79 3.52
N GLY A 3 36.88 -23.48 4.08
CA GLY A 3 36.00 -24.45 4.76
C GLY A 3 34.73 -24.69 3.92
N LEU A 4 34.69 -25.78 3.20
CA LEU A 4 33.48 -26.31 2.56
C LEU A 4 32.56 -26.89 3.63
N PHE A 5 31.28 -26.55 3.59
CA PHE A 5 30.23 -27.29 4.29
C PHE A 5 29.65 -28.36 3.36
N PRO A 6 29.57 -29.61 3.79
CA PRO A 6 28.97 -30.67 3.00
C PRO A 6 27.45 -30.67 3.15
N VAL A 7 26.77 -30.74 2.02
CA VAL A 7 25.32 -31.02 1.92
C VAL A 7 25.10 -32.46 2.37
N ALA A 8 24.41 -32.67 3.47
CA ALA A 8 24.00 -33.98 3.95
C ALA A 8 22.84 -34.50 3.10
N LEU A 9 23.13 -35.46 2.26
CA LEU A 9 22.17 -36.29 1.54
C LEU A 9 21.54 -37.27 2.54
N VAL A 10 20.31 -37.08 2.96
CA VAL A 10 19.59 -38.05 3.79
C VAL A 10 19.12 -39.19 2.89
N LEU A 11 19.85 -40.26 2.90
CA LEU A 11 19.45 -41.54 2.32
C LEU A 11 18.49 -42.22 3.30
N VAL A 12 17.19 -42.20 3.00
CA VAL A 12 16.22 -43.03 3.71
C VAL A 12 16.41 -44.48 3.21
N ALA A 13 17.03 -45.28 4.03
CA ALA A 13 17.10 -46.73 3.82
C ALA A 13 15.71 -47.31 4.05
N VAL A 14 15.02 -47.64 2.96
CA VAL A 14 13.81 -48.48 3.02
C VAL A 14 14.27 -49.93 3.20
N ALA A 15 13.99 -50.47 4.39
CA ALA A 15 14.17 -51.89 4.68
C ALA A 15 13.39 -52.74 3.66
N ALA A 16 14.09 -53.65 3.01
CA ALA A 16 13.50 -54.61 2.07
C ALA A 16 12.58 -55.60 2.82
N PRO A 17 11.31 -55.69 2.49
CA PRO A 17 10.52 -56.86 2.90
C PRO A 17 10.77 -58.00 1.90
N HIS A 18 10.86 -59.16 2.46
CA HIS A 18 10.97 -60.49 1.86
C HIS A 18 10.45 -60.61 0.43
N VAL A 19 11.27 -61.29 -0.40
CA VAL A 19 10.90 -61.75 -1.74
C VAL A 19 9.65 -62.62 -1.65
N VAL A 20 8.53 -62.07 -2.00
CA VAL A 20 7.31 -62.79 -2.33
C VAL A 20 7.16 -62.73 -3.84
N ASP A 21 7.08 -63.92 -4.42
CA ASP A 21 6.97 -64.34 -5.80
C ASP A 21 6.37 -63.26 -6.75
N ALA A 22 7.21 -62.75 -7.65
CA ALA A 22 6.91 -61.60 -8.53
C ALA A 22 6.08 -62.00 -9.80
N GLN A 23 5.41 -63.13 -9.81
CA GLN A 23 4.77 -63.61 -11.04
C GLN A 23 3.23 -63.43 -11.13
N VAL A 24 2.55 -62.85 -10.15
CA VAL A 24 1.08 -62.92 -10.16
C VAL A 24 0.33 -61.63 -10.54
N TYR A 25 0.92 -60.43 -10.50
CA TYR A 25 0.15 -59.20 -10.81
C TYR A 25 0.91 -58.04 -11.48
N PRO A 26 1.32 -58.15 -12.75
CA PRO A 26 1.92 -57.03 -13.48
C PRO A 26 0.96 -55.85 -13.70
N GLU A 27 -0.34 -56.09 -13.86
CA GLU A 27 -1.35 -55.06 -14.15
C GLU A 27 -1.66 -54.16 -12.95
N ARG A 28 -1.61 -54.66 -11.72
CA ARG A 28 -1.87 -53.85 -10.52
C ARG A 28 -0.76 -52.85 -10.20
N ILE A 29 0.48 -53.14 -10.57
CA ILE A 29 1.62 -52.24 -10.40
C ILE A 29 1.58 -51.13 -11.43
N ALA A 30 1.26 -51.43 -12.69
CA ALA A 30 1.11 -50.44 -13.75
C ALA A 30 -0.04 -49.45 -13.48
N VAL A 31 -1.16 -49.94 -12.91
CA VAL A 31 -2.28 -49.07 -12.50
C VAL A 31 -1.91 -48.17 -11.33
N LYS A 32 -1.09 -48.64 -10.39
CA LYS A 32 -0.65 -47.85 -9.25
C LYS A 32 0.34 -46.77 -9.67
N ILE A 33 1.26 -47.04 -10.58
CA ILE A 33 2.20 -46.08 -11.15
C ILE A 33 1.45 -45.02 -11.96
N LYS A 34 0.54 -45.41 -12.84
CA LYS A 34 -0.32 -44.46 -13.60
C LYS A 34 -1.18 -43.58 -12.67
N ARG A 35 -1.64 -44.10 -11.53
CA ARG A 35 -2.40 -43.33 -10.55
C ARG A 35 -1.52 -42.34 -9.78
N VAL A 36 -0.27 -42.67 -9.47
CA VAL A 36 0.68 -41.75 -8.85
C VAL A 36 1.10 -40.63 -9.82
N GLU A 37 1.38 -40.96 -11.08
CA GLU A 37 1.67 -39.97 -12.10
C GLU A 37 0.47 -39.05 -12.40
N ALA A 38 -0.74 -39.59 -12.38
CA ALA A 38 -1.97 -38.77 -12.50
C ALA A 38 -2.21 -37.89 -11.28
N TYR A 39 -1.79 -38.30 -10.09
CA TYR A 39 -1.85 -37.46 -8.87
C TYR A 39 -0.78 -36.35 -8.87
N GLN A 40 0.42 -36.63 -9.38
CA GLN A 40 1.46 -35.63 -9.54
C GLN A 40 1.13 -34.57 -10.62
N ARG A 41 0.50 -34.95 -11.72
CA ARG A 41 0.04 -34.02 -12.76
C ARG A 41 -1.16 -33.16 -12.35
N ARG A 42 -1.90 -33.51 -11.30
CA ARG A 42 -3.01 -32.69 -10.77
C ARG A 42 -2.58 -31.45 -10.00
N GLY A 43 -1.28 -31.30 -9.72
CA GLY A 43 -0.72 -30.13 -9.00
C GLY A 43 -0.18 -29.03 -9.91
N GLU A 44 0.15 -29.28 -11.16
CA GLU A 44 0.67 -28.29 -12.10
C GLU A 44 -0.51 -27.57 -12.78
N ARG A 45 -0.76 -26.34 -12.36
CA ARG A 45 -1.71 -25.43 -13.08
C ARG A 45 -0.98 -24.92 -14.32
N ALA A 46 -1.59 -25.11 -15.48
CA ALA A 46 -1.12 -24.53 -16.71
C ALA A 46 -1.25 -23.01 -16.62
N GLU A 47 -0.18 -22.30 -16.95
CA GLU A 47 -0.14 -20.83 -16.99
C GLU A 47 0.07 -20.38 -18.43
N GLN A 48 -0.77 -19.46 -18.88
CA GLN A 48 -0.68 -18.83 -20.20
C GLN A 48 -0.64 -17.32 -20.03
N THR A 49 0.22 -16.65 -20.81
CA THR A 49 0.38 -15.19 -20.76
C THR A 49 0.22 -14.61 -22.16
N GLU A 50 -0.56 -13.52 -22.25
CA GLU A 50 -0.72 -12.70 -23.45
C GLU A 50 -0.24 -11.29 -23.18
N ARG A 51 0.53 -10.71 -24.11
CA ARG A 51 1.00 -9.32 -24.03
C ARG A 51 0.45 -8.52 -25.20
N LYS A 52 -0.01 -7.31 -24.90
CA LYS A 52 -0.52 -6.37 -25.89
C LYS A 52 -0.04 -4.96 -25.52
N THR A 53 0.35 -4.18 -26.51
CA THR A 53 0.68 -2.76 -26.30
C THR A 53 -0.44 -1.90 -26.86
N VAL A 54 -0.91 -0.94 -26.07
CA VAL A 54 -1.90 0.07 -26.44
C VAL A 54 -1.24 1.44 -26.40
N GLN A 55 -1.45 2.25 -27.42
CA GLN A 55 -0.97 3.64 -27.48
C GLN A 55 -2.17 4.59 -27.48
N LEU A 56 -2.13 5.59 -26.61
CA LEU A 56 -3.12 6.64 -26.50
C LEU A 56 -2.43 7.99 -26.77
N SER A 57 -2.75 8.59 -27.90
CA SER A 57 -2.04 9.79 -28.35
C SER A 57 -2.66 11.09 -27.85
N GLY A 58 -1.81 12.08 -27.54
CA GLY A 58 -2.21 13.44 -27.20
C GLY A 58 -3.05 13.52 -25.92
N ILE A 59 -2.75 12.70 -24.91
CA ILE A 59 -3.55 12.66 -23.69
C ILE A 59 -3.13 13.70 -22.66
N THR A 60 -4.13 14.34 -22.07
CA THR A 60 -4.02 15.25 -20.92
C THR A 60 -4.55 14.65 -19.63
N SER A 61 -5.43 13.65 -19.74
CA SER A 61 -5.92 12.85 -18.61
C SER A 61 -5.96 11.37 -18.96
N LEU A 62 -5.72 10.51 -17.97
CA LEU A 62 -5.72 9.06 -18.11
C LEU A 62 -6.45 8.42 -16.92
N ASP A 63 -7.48 7.66 -17.25
CA ASP A 63 -8.21 6.83 -16.31
C ASP A 63 -7.79 5.35 -16.52
N VAL A 64 -7.27 4.70 -15.47
CA VAL A 64 -6.84 3.29 -15.50
C VAL A 64 -7.64 2.49 -14.48
N GLY A 65 -8.45 1.55 -14.96
CA GLY A 65 -9.27 0.68 -14.13
C GLY A 65 -8.83 -0.78 -14.21
N ASN A 66 -8.56 -1.41 -13.07
CA ASN A 66 -8.21 -2.83 -13.00
C ASN A 66 -9.08 -3.57 -11.98
N VAL A 67 -9.27 -4.87 -12.19
CA VAL A 67 -9.96 -5.73 -11.23
C VAL A 67 -8.95 -6.64 -10.52
N SER A 68 -8.03 -7.26 -11.25
CA SER A 68 -7.02 -8.17 -10.68
C SER A 68 -5.69 -8.01 -11.40
N GLY A 69 -4.63 -7.81 -10.63
CA GLY A 69 -3.27 -7.56 -11.09
C GLY A 69 -2.82 -6.11 -10.87
N ASP A 70 -1.54 -5.88 -11.01
CA ASP A 70 -0.90 -4.63 -10.62
C ASP A 70 -1.01 -3.54 -11.70
N ILE A 71 -0.99 -2.28 -11.27
CA ILE A 71 -0.87 -1.10 -12.12
C ILE A 71 0.45 -0.41 -11.77
N THR A 72 1.33 -0.27 -12.76
CA THR A 72 2.57 0.50 -12.61
C THR A 72 2.54 1.65 -13.59
N VAL A 73 2.66 2.89 -13.11
CA VAL A 73 2.68 4.09 -13.94
C VAL A 73 4.00 4.82 -13.74
N THR A 74 4.69 5.06 -14.84
CA THR A 74 5.96 5.77 -14.86
C THR A 74 5.93 6.92 -15.86
N ARG A 75 6.79 7.89 -15.64
CA ARG A 75 6.95 9.03 -16.55
C ARG A 75 7.51 8.57 -17.89
N GLY A 76 6.87 9.00 -18.97
CA GLY A 76 7.36 8.93 -20.34
C GLY A 76 7.85 10.28 -20.89
N SER A 77 8.45 10.22 -22.06
CA SER A 77 8.86 11.38 -22.85
C SER A 77 7.80 11.63 -23.93
N GLY A 78 7.19 12.81 -23.96
CA GLY A 78 6.22 13.17 -24.98
C GLY A 78 4.79 13.36 -24.46
N SER A 79 3.82 13.39 -25.39
CA SER A 79 2.39 13.63 -25.12
C SER A 79 1.52 12.38 -25.13
N ASP A 80 2.12 11.24 -25.44
CA ASP A 80 1.41 9.97 -25.62
C ASP A 80 1.61 9.06 -24.42
N ALA A 81 0.61 8.23 -24.11
CA ALA A 81 0.78 7.14 -23.18
C ALA A 81 0.92 5.81 -23.92
N THR A 82 1.90 5.04 -23.50
CA THR A 82 2.10 3.66 -23.92
C THR A 82 1.76 2.73 -22.77
N ILE A 83 0.88 1.79 -23.00
CA ILE A 83 0.40 0.86 -21.99
C ILE A 83 0.69 -0.57 -22.46
N GLU A 84 1.62 -1.23 -21.77
CA GLU A 84 1.81 -2.66 -21.90
C GLU A 84 0.81 -3.39 -21.02
N VAL A 85 -0.03 -4.21 -21.64
CA VAL A 85 -1.04 -5.03 -20.99
C VAL A 85 -0.54 -6.45 -20.95
N ILE A 86 -0.43 -7.04 -19.77
CA ILE A 86 0.01 -8.41 -19.56
C ILE A 86 -1.15 -9.17 -18.92
N LYS A 87 -1.81 -10.03 -19.68
CA LYS A 87 -2.85 -10.93 -19.16
C LYS A 87 -2.23 -12.28 -18.82
N THR A 88 -2.44 -12.78 -17.62
CA THR A 88 -1.97 -14.09 -17.17
C THR A 88 -3.14 -14.92 -16.66
N ALA A 89 -3.36 -16.10 -17.22
CA ALA A 89 -4.38 -17.04 -16.77
C ALA A 89 -3.78 -18.34 -16.25
N ARG A 90 -4.33 -18.85 -15.17
CA ARG A 90 -3.97 -20.13 -14.57
C ARG A 90 -5.16 -21.08 -14.52
N ALA A 91 -5.03 -22.25 -15.15
CA ALA A 91 -6.11 -23.22 -15.26
C ALA A 91 -5.57 -24.67 -15.13
N GLY A 92 -6.50 -25.64 -15.14
CA GLY A 92 -6.14 -27.05 -15.09
C GLY A 92 -5.55 -27.61 -16.41
N SER A 93 -5.59 -26.85 -17.52
CA SER A 93 -4.98 -27.19 -18.80
C SER A 93 -4.64 -25.94 -19.59
N ASP A 94 -3.71 -26.05 -20.54
CA ASP A 94 -3.31 -24.97 -21.44
C ASP A 94 -4.50 -24.44 -22.27
N GLN A 95 -5.37 -25.33 -22.74
CA GLN A 95 -6.54 -24.94 -23.49
C GLN A 95 -7.50 -24.10 -22.62
N ALA A 96 -7.80 -24.53 -21.41
CA ALA A 96 -8.65 -23.78 -20.49
C ALA A 96 -8.04 -22.42 -20.11
N ALA A 97 -6.71 -22.34 -19.95
CA ALA A 97 -6.03 -21.08 -19.70
C ALA A 97 -6.16 -20.10 -20.89
N ARG A 98 -6.01 -20.58 -22.13
CA ARG A 98 -6.20 -19.76 -23.34
C ARG A 98 -7.65 -19.27 -23.49
N GLU A 99 -8.62 -20.13 -23.26
CA GLU A 99 -10.05 -19.76 -23.28
C GLU A 99 -10.35 -18.66 -22.24
N MET A 100 -9.75 -18.75 -21.05
CA MET A 100 -9.85 -17.73 -20.02
C MET A 100 -9.23 -16.39 -20.46
N LEU A 101 -8.05 -16.39 -21.08
CA LEU A 101 -7.42 -15.15 -21.58
C LEU A 101 -8.29 -14.45 -22.63
N GLN A 102 -8.94 -15.21 -23.51
CA GLN A 102 -9.80 -14.67 -24.57
C GLN A 102 -11.09 -14.06 -24.02
N SER A 103 -11.56 -14.53 -22.88
CA SER A 103 -12.81 -14.04 -22.27
C SER A 103 -12.67 -12.74 -21.51
N VAL A 104 -11.43 -12.36 -21.12
CA VAL A 104 -11.17 -11.09 -20.43
C VAL A 104 -10.75 -10.05 -21.46
N GLU A 105 -11.54 -9.00 -21.57
CA GLU A 105 -11.29 -7.91 -22.52
C GLU A 105 -10.62 -6.72 -21.83
N VAL A 106 -9.70 -6.07 -22.55
CA VAL A 106 -9.15 -4.77 -22.16
C VAL A 106 -9.70 -3.76 -23.16
N VAL A 107 -10.56 -2.90 -22.64
CA VAL A 107 -11.21 -1.83 -23.39
C VAL A 107 -10.39 -0.56 -23.23
N SER A 108 -10.08 0.09 -24.33
CA SER A 108 -9.40 1.38 -24.33
C SER A 108 -10.11 2.37 -25.25
N SER A 109 -10.17 3.62 -24.84
CA SER A 109 -10.72 4.70 -25.64
C SER A 109 -9.96 6.01 -25.44
N THR A 110 -9.99 6.85 -26.47
CA THR A 110 -9.46 8.22 -26.39
C THR A 110 -10.48 9.18 -26.96
N ARG A 111 -10.86 10.19 -26.18
CA ARG A 111 -11.77 11.26 -26.61
C ARG A 111 -11.28 12.60 -26.07
N SER A 112 -11.04 13.55 -26.96
CA SER A 112 -10.67 14.94 -26.59
C SER A 112 -9.52 15.02 -25.56
N GLY A 113 -8.46 14.23 -25.74
CA GLY A 113 -7.31 14.21 -24.82
C GLY A 113 -7.53 13.42 -23.52
N ARG A 114 -8.70 12.79 -23.35
CA ARG A 114 -8.96 11.86 -22.24
C ARG A 114 -8.77 10.43 -22.72
N GLY A 115 -7.79 9.76 -22.14
CA GLY A 115 -7.58 8.31 -22.28
C GLY A 115 -8.31 7.57 -21.17
N ASP A 116 -8.96 6.46 -21.55
CA ASP A 116 -9.56 5.51 -20.61
C ASP A 116 -9.07 4.11 -20.96
N ILE A 117 -8.69 3.34 -19.97
CA ILE A 117 -8.37 1.92 -20.14
C ILE A 117 -8.86 1.14 -18.92
N HIS A 118 -9.65 0.12 -19.16
CA HIS A 118 -10.15 -0.73 -18.10
C HIS A 118 -10.29 -2.20 -18.53
N VAL A 119 -10.30 -3.07 -17.53
CA VAL A 119 -10.51 -4.51 -17.73
C VAL A 119 -11.98 -4.84 -17.59
N GLN A 120 -12.53 -5.55 -18.55
CA GLN A 120 -13.89 -6.07 -18.53
C GLN A 120 -13.88 -7.60 -18.43
N TYR A 121 -14.44 -8.11 -17.34
CA TYR A 121 -14.63 -9.54 -17.13
C TYR A 121 -16.02 -9.96 -17.61
N PRO A 122 -16.19 -11.19 -18.14
CA PRO A 122 -17.48 -11.68 -18.58
C PRO A 122 -18.48 -11.73 -17.43
N ASN A 123 -19.71 -11.30 -17.71
CA ASN A 123 -20.79 -11.23 -16.71
C ASN A 123 -21.60 -12.54 -16.60
N ASP A 124 -21.10 -13.64 -17.15
CA ASP A 124 -21.83 -14.90 -17.24
C ASP A 124 -21.85 -15.67 -15.93
N SER A 125 -23.01 -16.25 -15.58
CA SER A 125 -23.21 -17.11 -14.41
C SER A 125 -22.30 -18.35 -14.42
N VAL A 126 -21.88 -18.80 -15.60
CA VAL A 126 -20.94 -19.92 -15.81
C VAL A 126 -19.56 -19.61 -15.22
N TRP A 127 -19.14 -18.33 -15.23
CA TRP A 127 -17.86 -17.90 -14.71
C TRP A 127 -17.81 -17.84 -13.19
N ARG A 128 -18.94 -17.61 -12.51
CA ARG A 128 -19.02 -17.60 -11.04
C ARG A 128 -18.72 -18.98 -10.42
N HIS A 129 -18.88 -20.05 -11.17
CA HIS A 129 -18.65 -21.43 -10.71
C HIS A 129 -17.28 -22.00 -11.15
N ARG A 130 -16.59 -21.34 -12.07
CA ARG A 130 -15.21 -21.66 -12.41
C ARG A 130 -14.31 -20.71 -11.64
N ASN A 131 -13.37 -21.21 -10.87
CA ASN A 131 -12.29 -20.41 -10.22
C ASN A 131 -11.49 -19.72 -11.34
N VAL A 132 -11.99 -18.58 -11.83
CA VAL A 132 -11.33 -17.76 -12.84
C VAL A 132 -10.11 -17.13 -12.19
N ASN A 133 -8.94 -17.58 -12.60
CA ASN A 133 -7.67 -17.02 -12.13
C ASN A 133 -6.99 -16.34 -13.32
N VAL A 134 -7.52 -15.16 -13.68
CA VAL A 134 -6.93 -14.28 -14.69
C VAL A 134 -6.55 -12.98 -14.01
N SER A 135 -5.29 -12.61 -14.13
CA SER A 135 -4.79 -11.29 -13.70
C SER A 135 -4.36 -10.49 -14.91
N VAL A 136 -4.57 -9.18 -14.87
CA VAL A 136 -4.16 -8.23 -15.90
C VAL A 136 -3.24 -7.20 -15.27
N THR A 137 -1.98 -7.17 -15.68
CA THR A 137 -1.03 -6.17 -15.22
C THR A 137 -0.91 -5.05 -16.26
N PHE A 138 -0.96 -3.81 -15.81
CA PHE A 138 -0.73 -2.62 -16.62
C PHE A 138 0.61 -2.00 -16.30
N ASN A 139 1.50 -1.93 -17.29
CA ASN A 139 2.71 -1.12 -17.26
C ASN A 139 2.48 0.11 -18.14
N VAL A 140 2.27 1.24 -17.51
CA VAL A 140 1.89 2.50 -18.15
C VAL A 140 3.08 3.44 -18.17
N THR A 141 3.45 3.91 -19.34
CA THR A 141 4.37 5.03 -19.52
C THR A 141 3.56 6.22 -20.02
N ALA A 142 3.45 7.29 -19.21
CA ALA A 142 2.55 8.41 -19.49
C ALA A 142 3.27 9.77 -19.43
N PRO A 143 2.74 10.83 -20.07
CA PRO A 143 3.29 12.18 -19.97
C PRO A 143 3.40 12.65 -18.54
N ALA A 144 4.48 13.36 -18.19
CA ALA A 144 4.71 13.83 -16.82
C ALA A 144 3.57 14.70 -16.25
N GLY A 145 2.93 15.50 -17.09
CA GLY A 145 1.86 16.42 -16.69
C GLY A 145 0.44 15.84 -16.75
N VAL A 146 0.29 14.56 -17.07
CA VAL A 146 -1.03 13.93 -17.21
C VAL A 146 -1.78 13.93 -15.87
N ARG A 147 -3.09 14.23 -15.92
CA ARG A 147 -3.99 13.95 -14.79
C ARG A 147 -4.26 12.44 -14.79
N LEU A 148 -3.95 11.76 -13.70
CA LEU A 148 -4.07 10.32 -13.59
C LEU A 148 -5.07 9.92 -12.51
N SER A 149 -6.03 9.07 -12.89
CA SER A 149 -6.89 8.33 -11.97
C SER A 149 -6.59 6.84 -12.14
N ALA A 150 -6.05 6.19 -11.11
CA ALA A 150 -5.73 4.77 -11.13
C ALA A 150 -6.53 4.04 -10.05
N LYS A 151 -7.36 3.08 -10.47
CA LYS A 151 -8.23 2.31 -9.58
C LYS A 151 -8.05 0.82 -9.77
N SER A 152 -7.94 0.07 -8.66
CA SER A 152 -7.87 -1.39 -8.67
C SER A 152 -8.79 -2.00 -7.61
N VAL A 153 -9.27 -3.22 -7.87
CA VAL A 153 -9.95 -4.00 -6.84
C VAL A 153 -8.95 -4.90 -6.12
N SER A 154 -8.14 -5.67 -6.87
CA SER A 154 -7.15 -6.58 -6.29
C SER A 154 -5.84 -6.46 -7.04
N GLY A 155 -4.93 -5.73 -6.46
CA GLY A 155 -3.61 -5.48 -7.02
C GLY A 155 -3.01 -4.19 -6.49
N SER A 156 -1.70 -4.12 -6.49
CA SER A 156 -0.97 -2.95 -6.04
C SER A 156 -0.90 -1.89 -7.15
N ILE A 157 -0.90 -0.62 -6.73
CA ILE A 157 -0.72 0.50 -7.64
C ILE A 157 0.57 1.22 -7.29
N LYS A 158 1.46 1.37 -8.29
CA LYS A 158 2.72 2.11 -8.17
C LYS A 158 2.72 3.25 -9.17
N VAL A 159 2.97 4.47 -8.70
CA VAL A 159 3.06 5.66 -9.55
C VAL A 159 4.37 6.39 -9.25
N SER A 160 5.14 6.71 -10.29
CA SER A 160 6.42 7.41 -10.16
C SER A 160 6.55 8.55 -11.16
N ASP A 161 7.08 9.69 -10.68
CA ASP A 161 7.50 10.84 -11.49
C ASP A 161 6.38 11.53 -12.31
N ILE A 162 5.12 11.38 -11.93
CA ILE A 162 4.00 12.08 -12.54
C ILE A 162 3.75 13.40 -11.79
N LYS A 163 3.72 14.51 -12.53
CA LYS A 163 3.59 15.88 -11.97
C LYS A 163 2.19 16.46 -12.08
N GLY A 164 1.30 15.83 -12.86
CA GLY A 164 -0.10 16.20 -12.95
C GLY A 164 -0.87 15.84 -11.68
N GLU A 165 -2.18 16.07 -11.71
CA GLU A 165 -3.08 15.71 -10.61
C GLU A 165 -3.27 14.19 -10.54
N LEU A 166 -3.10 13.61 -9.35
CA LEU A 166 -3.13 12.16 -9.13
C LEU A 166 -4.22 11.79 -8.13
N SER A 167 -4.97 10.74 -8.47
CA SER A 167 -5.88 10.03 -7.57
C SER A 167 -5.62 8.52 -7.71
N VAL A 168 -5.27 7.87 -6.61
CA VAL A 168 -4.87 6.45 -6.61
C VAL A 168 -5.66 5.70 -5.54
N GLU A 169 -6.44 4.72 -5.94
CA GLU A 169 -7.32 3.98 -5.04
C GLU A 169 -7.28 2.47 -5.31
N THR A 170 -7.17 1.66 -4.26
CA THR A 170 -7.30 0.20 -4.37
C THR A 170 -8.14 -0.37 -3.23
N VAL A 171 -8.79 -1.49 -3.47
CA VAL A 171 -9.50 -2.21 -2.40
C VAL A 171 -8.54 -3.16 -1.69
N SER A 172 -7.84 -4.01 -2.44
CA SER A 172 -6.91 -4.99 -1.88
C SER A 172 -5.57 -4.90 -2.60
N GLY A 173 -4.63 -4.30 -1.98
CA GLY A 173 -3.28 -4.08 -2.51
C GLY A 173 -2.63 -2.84 -1.90
N ASN A 174 -1.35 -2.68 -2.16
CA ASN A 174 -0.61 -1.51 -1.68
C ASN A 174 -0.68 -0.37 -2.69
N VAL A 175 -0.71 0.84 -2.19
CA VAL A 175 -0.54 2.07 -2.97
C VAL A 175 0.84 2.63 -2.67
N ARG A 176 1.66 2.83 -3.71
CA ARG A 176 2.95 3.50 -3.58
C ARG A 176 3.05 4.63 -4.60
N VAL A 177 3.25 5.84 -4.11
CA VAL A 177 3.45 7.03 -4.94
C VAL A 177 4.80 7.65 -4.61
N ALA A 178 5.62 7.88 -5.63
CA ALA A 178 6.94 8.47 -5.47
C ALA A 178 7.13 9.64 -6.44
N SER A 179 7.79 10.69 -5.97
CA SER A 179 8.17 11.86 -6.77
C SER A 179 7.00 12.50 -7.54
N ALA A 180 5.81 12.51 -6.94
CA ALA A 180 4.62 13.09 -7.52
C ALA A 180 4.60 14.63 -7.43
N GLY A 181 3.77 15.28 -8.25
CA GLY A 181 3.61 16.74 -8.20
C GLY A 181 2.35 17.17 -7.47
N ARG A 182 1.18 16.67 -7.85
CA ARG A 182 -0.12 17.04 -7.29
C ARG A 182 -0.93 15.80 -6.91
N LEU A 183 -0.53 15.12 -5.85
CA LEU A 183 -1.25 13.98 -5.32
C LEU A 183 -2.41 14.48 -4.46
N ALA A 184 -3.65 14.26 -4.91
CA ALA A 184 -4.85 14.62 -4.18
C ALA A 184 -5.33 13.49 -3.26
N THR A 185 -5.28 12.25 -3.75
CA THR A 185 -5.84 11.10 -3.04
C THR A 185 -4.94 9.87 -3.20
N ALA A 186 -4.69 9.17 -2.08
CA ALA A 186 -4.03 7.87 -2.05
C ALA A 186 -4.73 6.95 -1.04
N LYS A 187 -5.49 5.96 -1.51
CA LYS A 187 -6.34 5.14 -0.63
C LYS A 187 -6.21 3.65 -0.87
N SER A 188 -6.23 2.90 0.23
CA SER A 188 -6.42 1.44 0.21
C SER A 188 -7.45 1.02 1.25
N ILE A 189 -8.17 -0.10 1.02
CA ILE A 189 -8.95 -0.72 2.08
C ILE A 189 -8.10 -1.74 2.82
N SER A 190 -7.45 -2.66 2.08
CA SER A 190 -6.60 -3.68 2.69
C SER A 190 -5.21 -3.64 2.05
N GLY A 191 -4.36 -2.84 2.60
CA GLY A 191 -2.98 -2.67 2.16
C GLY A 191 -2.40 -1.36 2.63
N ASN A 192 -1.09 -1.23 2.50
CA ASN A 192 -0.39 -0.04 2.92
C ASN A 192 -0.48 1.08 1.87
N VAL A 193 -0.50 2.32 2.35
CA VAL A 193 -0.38 3.52 1.53
C VAL A 193 0.97 4.16 1.84
N GLU A 194 1.83 4.26 0.85
CA GLU A 194 3.17 4.84 0.96
C GLU A 194 3.34 5.98 -0.03
N VAL A 195 3.70 7.17 0.47
CA VAL A 195 4.00 8.35 -0.34
C VAL A 195 5.39 8.87 0.00
N VAL A 196 6.26 8.95 -1.01
CA VAL A 196 7.67 9.27 -0.79
C VAL A 196 8.13 10.37 -1.75
N ASP A 197 9.01 11.26 -1.26
CA ASP A 197 9.68 12.29 -2.07
C ASP A 197 8.69 13.14 -2.91
N THR A 198 7.58 13.52 -2.30
CA THR A 198 6.47 14.15 -3.01
C THR A 198 6.26 15.59 -2.53
N GLN A 199 6.12 16.51 -3.49
CA GLN A 199 5.77 17.90 -3.22
C GLN A 199 4.34 18.14 -3.71
N VAL A 200 3.43 18.49 -2.79
CA VAL A 200 2.01 18.73 -3.08
C VAL A 200 1.69 20.19 -2.82
N ASP A 201 1.30 20.92 -3.86
CA ASP A 201 0.94 22.36 -3.72
C ASP A 201 -0.42 22.60 -3.04
N GLY A 202 -1.11 21.55 -2.62
CA GLY A 202 -2.46 21.60 -2.06
C GLY A 202 -2.65 20.68 -0.85
N ALA A 203 -3.83 20.06 -0.81
CA ALA A 203 -4.20 19.06 0.18
C ALA A 203 -3.95 17.66 -0.35
N LEU A 204 -3.45 16.78 0.50
CA LEU A 204 -3.35 15.34 0.28
C LEU A 204 -4.24 14.60 1.28
N GLU A 205 -5.08 13.74 0.76
CA GLU A 205 -5.82 12.75 1.55
C GLU A 205 -5.19 11.36 1.37
N ALA A 206 -4.69 10.76 2.46
CA ALA A 206 -4.14 9.41 2.41
C ALA A 206 -4.74 8.54 3.52
N SER A 207 -5.31 7.39 3.15
CA SER A 207 -5.98 6.54 4.13
C SER A 207 -5.92 5.05 3.81
N SER A 208 -5.98 4.25 4.88
CA SER A 208 -6.20 2.80 4.81
C SER A 208 -7.21 2.35 5.87
N VAL A 209 -7.93 1.26 5.61
CA VAL A 209 -8.73 0.63 6.66
C VAL A 209 -7.89 -0.38 7.42
N SER A 210 -7.25 -1.31 6.71
CA SER A 210 -6.38 -2.32 7.33
C SER A 210 -5.00 -2.27 6.72
N GLY A 211 -4.19 -1.34 7.16
CA GLY A 211 -2.83 -1.15 6.69
C GLY A 211 -2.24 0.17 7.18
N ASN A 212 -0.96 0.30 7.03
CA ASN A 212 -0.24 1.50 7.46
C ASN A 212 -0.32 2.60 6.40
N VAL A 213 -0.34 3.84 6.87
CA VAL A 213 -0.18 5.05 6.05
C VAL A 213 1.17 5.66 6.36
N ILE A 214 2.07 5.69 5.39
CA ILE A 214 3.46 6.12 5.57
C ILE A 214 3.77 7.23 4.58
N LEU A 215 4.06 8.41 5.09
CA LEU A 215 4.51 9.55 4.32
C LEU A 215 5.95 9.87 4.70
N HIS A 216 6.83 9.98 3.71
CA HIS A 216 8.23 10.24 3.95
C HIS A 216 8.77 11.31 3.00
N ARG A 217 9.46 12.34 3.55
CA ARG A 217 10.00 13.48 2.80
C ARG A 217 8.93 14.14 1.91
N LEU A 218 7.91 14.67 2.57
CA LEU A 218 6.77 15.25 1.88
C LEU A 218 6.56 16.70 2.31
N ASN A 219 6.26 17.55 1.33
CA ASN A 219 5.85 18.93 1.52
C ASN A 219 4.42 19.12 0.99
N ALA A 220 3.50 19.60 1.83
CA ALA A 220 2.11 19.84 1.46
C ALA A 220 1.51 20.95 2.33
N ARG A 221 0.52 21.68 1.81
CA ARG A 221 -0.19 22.68 2.64
C ARG A 221 -1.05 22.00 3.70
N ARG A 222 -1.74 20.93 3.31
CA ARG A 222 -2.63 20.19 4.21
C ARG A 222 -2.49 18.69 4.00
N LEU A 223 -2.47 17.97 5.11
CA LEU A 223 -2.46 16.52 5.16
C LEU A 223 -3.67 16.04 5.96
N ASP A 224 -4.52 15.23 5.35
CA ASP A 224 -5.63 14.53 5.98
C ASP A 224 -5.35 13.03 5.91
N LEU A 225 -5.02 12.42 7.07
CA LEU A 225 -4.50 11.07 7.12
C LEU A 225 -5.32 10.19 8.06
N GLY A 226 -5.58 8.94 7.65
CA GLY A 226 -6.36 8.04 8.47
C GLY A 226 -6.02 6.56 8.33
N SER A 227 -6.07 5.84 9.45
CA SER A 227 -6.13 4.37 9.46
C SER A 227 -7.15 3.88 10.50
N VAL A 228 -7.81 2.76 10.22
CA VAL A 228 -8.63 2.10 11.23
C VAL A 228 -7.77 1.11 12.04
N SER A 229 -7.06 0.22 11.35
CA SER A 229 -6.17 -0.76 11.97
C SER A 229 -4.80 -0.70 11.32
N GLY A 230 -3.97 0.19 11.77
CA GLY A 230 -2.62 0.38 11.26
C GLY A 230 -2.00 1.69 11.74
N ASP A 231 -0.72 1.79 11.61
CA ASP A 231 0.04 2.96 12.01
C ASP A 231 -0.05 4.07 10.97
N VAL A 232 -0.01 5.32 11.43
CA VAL A 232 0.13 6.51 10.60
C VAL A 232 1.49 7.14 10.90
N ARG A 233 2.41 7.07 9.93
CA ARG A 233 3.78 7.57 10.09
C ARG A 233 4.06 8.72 9.14
N LEU A 234 4.41 9.85 9.71
CA LEU A 234 4.78 11.06 9.02
C LEU A 234 6.25 11.38 9.32
N LEU A 235 7.14 11.07 8.38
CA LEU A 235 8.58 11.17 8.56
C LEU A 235 9.16 12.27 7.66
N ASP A 236 9.87 13.22 8.25
CA ASP A 236 10.44 14.39 7.56
C ASP A 236 9.38 15.19 6.76
N ILE A 237 8.32 15.56 7.45
CA ILE A 237 7.16 16.26 6.89
C ILE A 237 7.30 17.78 7.07
N GLN A 238 6.90 18.52 6.03
CA GLN A 238 6.70 19.97 6.07
C GLN A 238 5.26 20.25 5.65
N SER A 239 4.44 20.77 6.56
CA SER A 239 3.04 21.08 6.28
C SER A 239 2.52 22.19 7.18
N ASP A 240 1.60 23.00 6.65
CA ASP A 240 0.92 24.04 7.44
C ASP A 240 -0.19 23.43 8.31
N ARG A 241 -0.79 22.33 7.83
CA ARG A 241 -1.87 21.66 8.56
C ARG A 241 -1.78 20.14 8.43
N VAL A 242 -1.82 19.46 9.56
CA VAL A 242 -1.85 18.00 9.64
C VAL A 242 -3.05 17.58 10.49
N ASP A 243 -3.90 16.74 9.94
CA ASP A 243 -4.97 16.03 10.64
C ASP A 243 -4.70 14.53 10.45
N ALA A 244 -4.31 13.84 11.52
CA ALA A 244 -3.96 12.43 11.46
C ALA A 244 -4.73 11.63 12.50
N GLN A 245 -5.42 10.59 12.07
CA GLN A 245 -6.31 9.81 12.91
C GLN A 245 -6.03 8.31 12.79
N SER A 246 -6.01 7.60 13.94
CA SER A 246 -6.01 6.13 13.97
C SER A 246 -7.00 5.61 15.02
N ILE A 247 -7.69 4.50 14.71
CA ILE A 247 -8.49 3.83 15.75
C ILE A 247 -7.62 2.87 16.54
N SER A 248 -6.87 2.00 15.85
CA SER A 248 -5.96 1.05 16.52
C SER A 248 -4.60 1.09 15.83
N GLY A 249 -3.72 1.91 16.33
CA GLY A 249 -2.36 2.06 15.78
C GLY A 249 -1.65 3.28 16.33
N THR A 250 -0.36 3.27 16.16
CA THR A 250 0.52 4.38 16.56
C THR A 250 0.46 5.50 15.52
N ILE A 251 0.41 6.74 16.00
CA ILE A 251 0.63 7.91 15.16
C ILE A 251 2.03 8.46 15.46
N GLU A 252 2.88 8.49 14.46
CA GLU A 252 4.24 9.00 14.56
C GLU A 252 4.41 10.20 13.63
N PHE A 253 4.77 11.34 14.20
CA PHE A 253 5.10 12.56 13.48
C PHE A 253 6.56 12.93 13.71
N SER A 254 7.30 13.17 12.65
CA SER A 254 8.65 13.71 12.68
C SER A 254 8.79 14.80 11.61
N GLY A 255 9.12 16.01 12.03
CA GLY A 255 9.26 17.10 11.08
C GLY A 255 9.44 18.46 11.74
N ALA A 256 9.54 19.49 10.90
CA ALA A 256 9.52 20.88 11.34
C ALA A 256 8.08 21.37 11.43
N LEU A 257 7.76 22.07 12.51
CA LEU A 257 6.46 22.73 12.65
C LEU A 257 6.50 24.08 11.91
N ALA A 258 5.52 24.31 11.03
CA ALA A 258 5.37 25.57 10.33
C ALA A 258 4.88 26.66 11.30
N ARG A 259 5.32 27.91 11.10
CA ARG A 259 4.76 29.06 11.85
C ARG A 259 3.27 29.19 11.52
N ASN A 260 2.44 29.37 12.55
CA ASN A 260 0.98 29.34 12.48
C ASN A 260 0.41 27.99 11.99
N GLY A 261 1.23 26.94 11.99
CA GLY A 261 0.83 25.58 11.64
C GLY A 261 -0.09 24.97 12.69
N ARG A 262 -0.97 24.06 12.24
CA ARG A 262 -1.86 23.32 13.14
C ARG A 262 -1.75 21.81 12.90
N TYR A 263 -1.48 21.10 13.98
CA TYR A 263 -1.24 19.67 13.98
C TYR A 263 -2.21 19.00 14.96
N ASP A 264 -3.18 18.29 14.42
CA ASP A 264 -4.23 17.57 15.16
C ASP A 264 -4.01 16.05 14.99
N LEU A 265 -3.52 15.38 16.05
CA LEU A 265 -3.20 13.96 16.02
C LEU A 265 -4.11 13.23 17.03
N LYS A 266 -4.94 12.30 16.54
CA LYS A 266 -5.93 11.59 17.34
C LYS A 266 -5.81 10.09 17.20
N SER A 267 -5.59 9.37 18.32
CA SER A 267 -5.67 7.92 18.38
C SER A 267 -6.74 7.48 19.36
N HIS A 268 -7.50 6.44 19.03
CA HIS A 268 -8.39 5.85 20.04
C HIS A 268 -7.63 4.84 20.90
N SER A 269 -6.90 3.91 20.29
CA SER A 269 -6.11 2.90 21.00
C SER A 269 -4.73 2.79 20.36
N GLY A 270 -3.80 3.59 20.86
CA GLY A 270 -2.44 3.61 20.34
C GLY A 270 -1.64 4.80 20.89
N GLU A 271 -0.36 4.71 20.73
CA GLU A 271 0.57 5.74 21.15
C GLU A 271 0.64 6.88 20.12
N ILE A 272 0.83 8.11 20.60
CA ILE A 272 1.15 9.26 19.75
C ILE A 272 2.58 9.68 20.05
N ARG A 273 3.46 9.63 19.06
CA ARG A 273 4.85 10.07 19.14
C ARG A 273 5.07 11.28 18.24
N VAL A 274 5.58 12.34 18.84
CA VAL A 274 5.90 13.57 18.11
C VAL A 274 7.37 13.90 18.33
N THR A 275 8.13 13.91 17.24
CA THR A 275 9.53 14.32 17.22
C THR A 275 9.65 15.64 16.50
N VAL A 276 9.88 16.72 17.24
CA VAL A 276 9.95 18.08 16.70
C VAL A 276 11.39 18.42 16.33
N ALA A 277 11.60 18.92 15.13
CA ALA A 277 12.90 19.45 14.72
C ALA A 277 13.23 20.76 15.47
N ALA A 278 14.51 20.99 15.70
CA ALA A 278 14.97 22.19 16.40
C ALA A 278 14.58 23.48 15.66
N GLY A 279 14.20 24.54 16.41
CA GLY A 279 14.01 25.91 15.90
C GLY A 279 12.56 26.39 15.79
N GLY A 280 11.54 25.57 16.11
CA GLY A 280 10.12 25.98 16.18
C GLY A 280 9.60 25.97 17.62
N GLY A 281 8.68 26.91 17.94
CA GLY A 281 7.89 26.87 19.16
C GLY A 281 6.46 26.44 18.86
N PHE A 282 5.76 25.94 19.87
CA PHE A 282 4.37 25.52 19.74
C PHE A 282 3.59 25.69 21.05
N GLU A 283 2.30 25.87 20.90
CA GLU A 283 1.32 25.69 21.96
C GLU A 283 0.85 24.24 21.96
N LEU A 284 0.98 23.56 23.10
CA LEU A 284 0.67 22.16 23.27
C LEU A 284 -0.64 21.97 24.03
N ASN A 285 -1.52 21.14 23.50
CA ASN A 285 -2.66 20.58 24.21
C ASN A 285 -2.63 19.05 24.03
N ALA A 286 -2.11 18.34 25.02
CA ALA A 286 -1.99 16.89 24.97
C ALA A 286 -2.85 16.23 26.05
N THR A 287 -3.73 15.32 25.66
CA THR A 287 -4.64 14.62 26.58
C THR A 287 -4.67 13.13 26.30
N SER A 288 -4.44 12.32 27.33
CA SER A 288 -4.68 10.87 27.33
C SER A 288 -5.72 10.53 28.40
N PHE A 289 -6.79 9.77 28.00
CA PHE A 289 -7.78 9.33 28.99
C PHE A 289 -7.24 8.20 29.90
N SER A 290 -6.54 7.22 29.31
CA SER A 290 -6.01 6.06 30.03
C SER A 290 -4.54 5.77 29.67
N GLY A 291 -3.68 6.74 29.87
CA GLY A 291 -2.26 6.61 29.60
C GLY A 291 -1.49 7.73 30.26
N GLU A 292 -0.31 8.02 29.76
CA GLU A 292 0.56 9.05 30.28
C GLU A 292 1.02 10.01 29.18
N VAL A 293 1.13 11.29 29.50
CA VAL A 293 1.69 12.32 28.62
C VAL A 293 3.10 12.67 29.13
N ARG A 294 4.10 12.47 28.28
CA ARG A 294 5.51 12.77 28.56
C ARG A 294 6.08 13.71 27.52
N SER A 295 6.85 14.68 27.97
CA SER A 295 7.61 15.58 27.12
C SER A 295 9.04 15.66 27.61
N GLU A 296 10.01 15.48 26.70
CA GLU A 296 11.43 15.78 26.95
C GLU A 296 11.72 17.26 26.77
N LEU A 297 10.82 18.00 26.10
CA LEU A 297 10.96 19.43 25.91
C LEU A 297 10.49 20.19 27.15
N PRO A 298 11.15 21.29 27.52
CA PRO A 298 10.73 22.12 28.65
C PRO A 298 9.47 22.92 28.29
N ILE A 299 8.29 22.38 28.64
CA ILE A 299 7.00 23.03 28.42
C ILE A 299 6.70 23.98 29.59
N THR A 300 6.47 25.25 29.28
CA THR A 300 5.96 26.23 30.24
C THR A 300 4.46 26.00 30.38
N THR A 301 4.04 25.39 31.49
CA THR A 301 2.65 25.01 31.72
C THR A 301 1.77 26.20 32.08
N HIS A 302 0.59 26.30 31.47
CA HIS A 302 -0.46 27.25 31.81
C HIS A 302 -1.50 26.57 32.70
N GLY A 303 -1.24 26.43 34.01
CA GLY A 303 -2.21 25.81 34.91
C GLY A 303 -1.62 25.43 36.27
N VAL A 304 -2.51 25.26 37.24
CA VAL A 304 -2.20 25.05 38.65
C VAL A 304 -1.25 23.85 38.86
N GLU A 305 -0.15 24.09 39.52
CA GLU A 305 0.74 23.07 40.10
C GLU A 305 -0.04 22.22 41.10
N GLY A 306 -0.66 21.17 40.67
CA GLY A 306 -1.41 20.25 41.50
C GLY A 306 -1.40 18.85 40.94
N ASP A 307 -0.32 18.13 41.10
CA ASP A 307 -0.25 16.71 41.39
C ASP A 307 1.17 16.13 41.17
N ARG A 308 2.05 16.35 42.07
CA ARG A 308 3.35 15.68 42.13
C ARG A 308 3.16 14.23 42.56
N GLY A 309 2.73 13.35 41.66
CA GLY A 309 2.64 11.93 42.01
C GLY A 309 1.63 11.12 41.25
N ARG A 310 0.69 11.72 40.51
CA ARG A 310 -0.20 11.02 39.60
C ARG A 310 0.34 11.05 38.17
N ARG A 311 0.13 9.97 37.40
CA ARG A 311 0.44 9.92 35.97
C ARG A 311 -0.21 11.12 35.31
N ARG A 312 0.59 11.98 34.66
CA ARG A 312 0.06 13.16 33.97
C ARG A 312 -0.77 12.66 32.78
N ARG A 313 -2.06 12.88 32.82
CA ARG A 313 -2.99 12.55 31.72
C ARG A 313 -3.21 13.72 30.78
N THR A 314 -2.92 14.93 31.23
CA THR A 314 -3.04 16.15 30.43
C THR A 314 -1.79 16.99 30.62
N LEU A 315 -1.29 17.53 29.53
CA LEU A 315 -0.19 18.49 29.50
C LEU A 315 -0.55 19.62 28.53
N SER A 316 -0.73 20.83 29.07
CA SER A 316 -0.99 22.03 28.25
C SER A 316 0.05 23.09 28.62
N GLY A 317 0.57 23.77 27.62
CA GLY A 317 1.57 24.81 27.81
C GLY A 317 2.29 25.21 26.54
N THR A 318 3.27 26.06 26.65
CA THR A 318 4.01 26.64 25.53
C THR A 318 5.46 26.16 25.55
N TYR A 319 5.96 25.81 24.38
CA TYR A 319 7.38 25.59 24.08
C TYR A 319 7.87 26.65 23.10
N GLY A 320 9.02 27.28 23.40
CA GLY A 320 9.62 28.30 22.55
C GLY A 320 8.72 29.53 22.36
N ASP A 321 8.51 29.96 21.13
CA ASP A 321 7.71 31.14 20.77
C ASP A 321 6.19 30.86 20.64
N GLY A 322 5.75 29.59 20.79
CA GLY A 322 4.34 29.23 20.70
C GLY A 322 3.74 29.40 19.30
N SER A 323 4.56 29.46 18.26
CA SER A 323 4.12 29.86 16.91
C SER A 323 3.27 28.83 16.17
N ALA A 324 3.24 27.57 16.60
CA ALA A 324 2.39 26.52 16.06
C ALA A 324 1.42 25.99 17.12
N VAL A 325 0.37 25.26 16.71
CA VAL A 325 -0.57 24.59 17.61
C VAL A 325 -0.46 23.09 17.43
N LEU A 326 -0.26 22.38 18.54
CA LEU A 326 -0.13 20.93 18.59
C LEU A 326 -1.21 20.33 19.51
N ASP A 327 -2.26 19.79 18.92
CA ASP A 327 -3.39 19.17 19.60
C ASP A 327 -3.25 17.63 19.52
N LEU A 328 -2.97 16.97 20.65
CA LEU A 328 -2.73 15.53 20.72
C LEU A 328 -3.75 14.87 21.63
N THR A 329 -4.49 13.91 21.12
CA THR A 329 -5.53 13.23 21.91
C THR A 329 -5.44 11.71 21.71
N THR A 330 -5.37 10.95 22.81
CA THR A 330 -5.56 9.50 22.78
C THR A 330 -6.51 9.05 23.88
N PHE A 331 -7.34 8.04 23.60
CA PHE A 331 -8.21 7.47 24.62
C PHE A 331 -7.44 6.43 25.45
N SER A 332 -6.76 5.47 24.80
CA SER A 332 -5.98 4.43 25.48
C SER A 332 -4.59 4.34 24.83
N GLY A 333 -3.64 5.01 25.41
CA GLY A 333 -2.26 5.06 24.93
C GLY A 333 -1.49 6.20 25.56
N SER A 334 -0.20 6.20 25.36
CA SER A 334 0.69 7.28 25.85
C SER A 334 0.96 8.32 24.75
N ILE A 335 1.24 9.52 25.16
CA ILE A 335 1.70 10.60 24.28
C ILE A 335 3.14 10.93 24.66
N VAL A 336 4.04 10.86 23.69
CA VAL A 336 5.47 11.11 23.88
C VAL A 336 5.92 12.20 22.92
N ILE A 337 6.52 13.26 23.46
CA ILE A 337 7.04 14.39 22.70
C ILE A 337 8.55 14.46 22.92
N THR A 338 9.31 14.37 21.83
CA THR A 338 10.77 14.36 21.85
C THR A 338 11.36 15.44 20.95
N LYS A 339 12.63 15.73 21.12
CA LYS A 339 13.39 16.58 20.22
C LYS A 339 14.18 15.71 19.23
N LYS A 340 14.23 16.11 17.97
CA LYS A 340 15.09 15.50 16.96
C LYS A 340 16.55 15.86 17.17
#